data_3e84aa36df7adc006fb859555ba3c52c
#
_entry.id   3e84aa36df7adc006fb859555ba3c52c
#
_cell.length_a   1.000
_cell.length_b   1.000
_cell.length_c   1.000
_cell.angle_alpha   90.00
_cell.angle_beta   90.00
_cell.angle_gamma   90.00
#
_symmetry.space_group_name_H-M   'P 1'
#
loop_
_entity.id
_entity.type
_entity.pdbx_description
1 polymer ?
#
loop_
_entity_poly.entity_id
_entity_poly.type
_entity_poly.pdbx_seq_one_letter_code
_entity_poly.pdbx_strand_id
1 'polypeptide(L)'
;MGVPLPIRMTVLRLDDGDLLLHSPIRHDDRLRRALERLGRIRHLVAPNSAHWMFLPDWQQHCPDALTWAAPGLRERRPVKKASLRVDHDLGAAPPAAGTEEIEQAIVPGGFGFAEVAFFHRASRTLVLTDLVLNLEPAKLPPLARPLARLTGTTAPDGRAPVYLRWVIGRKREQASRAAARLVAWNPERVIFAHGRWFERDAAGALRRSLAWLLPG
;
A
#
# COMPACT_ATOMS: atom_id res chain seq x y z
N MET A 1 17.06 15.47 -9.43
CA MET A 1 16.74 14.15 -10.00
C MET A 1 16.39 13.22 -8.85
N GLY A 2 15.18 12.64 -8.85
CA GLY A 2 14.81 11.66 -7.82
C GLY A 2 15.46 10.30 -8.07
N VAL A 3 15.73 9.54 -7.01
CA VAL A 3 16.17 8.14 -7.13
C VAL A 3 14.97 7.33 -7.66
N PRO A 4 15.11 6.60 -8.79
CA PRO A 4 14.02 5.77 -9.29
C PRO A 4 13.75 4.66 -8.27
N LEU A 5 12.56 4.68 -7.68
CA LEU A 5 12.12 3.62 -6.77
C LEU A 5 11.33 2.57 -7.55
N PRO A 6 11.65 1.28 -7.38
CA PRO A 6 10.79 0.23 -7.91
C PRO A 6 9.40 0.35 -7.29
N ILE A 7 8.36 0.27 -8.10
CA ILE A 7 6.98 0.30 -7.64
C ILE A 7 6.30 -1.02 -7.98
N ARG A 8 5.43 -1.49 -7.10
CA ARG A 8 4.64 -2.71 -7.27
C ARG A 8 3.16 -2.41 -7.06
N MET A 9 2.33 -2.94 -7.95
CA MET A 9 0.92 -3.16 -7.75
C MET A 9 0.73 -4.53 -7.11
N THR A 10 -0.17 -4.65 -6.15
CA THR A 10 -0.63 -5.94 -5.64
C THR A 10 -2.02 -6.22 -6.18
N VAL A 11 -2.24 -7.43 -6.67
CA VAL A 11 -3.53 -7.89 -7.19
C VAL A 11 -4.10 -8.91 -6.21
N LEU A 12 -5.29 -8.65 -5.72
CA LEU A 12 -6.08 -9.58 -4.92
C LEU A 12 -7.19 -10.13 -5.81
N ARG A 13 -7.31 -11.46 -5.88
CA ARG A 13 -8.45 -12.10 -6.50
C ARG A 13 -9.42 -12.49 -5.40
N LEU A 14 -10.64 -11.97 -5.50
CA LEU A 14 -11.71 -12.20 -4.56
C LEU A 14 -12.41 -13.54 -4.83
N ASP A 15 -13.18 -14.04 -3.87
CA ASP A 15 -13.86 -15.34 -3.96
C ASP A 15 -14.91 -15.38 -5.09
N ASP A 16 -15.49 -14.22 -5.44
CA ASP A 16 -16.39 -14.08 -6.60
C ASP A 16 -15.65 -14.06 -7.96
N GLY A 17 -14.31 -14.12 -7.93
CA GLY A 17 -13.45 -14.08 -9.11
C GLY A 17 -13.09 -12.67 -9.59
N ASP A 18 -13.62 -11.62 -8.98
CA ASP A 18 -13.28 -10.25 -9.30
C ASP A 18 -11.86 -9.89 -8.80
N LEU A 19 -11.21 -8.97 -9.49
CA LEU A 19 -9.87 -8.49 -9.15
C LEU A 19 -9.92 -7.12 -8.49
N LEU A 20 -9.15 -7.00 -7.40
CA LEU A 20 -8.85 -5.75 -6.73
C LEU A 20 -7.39 -5.39 -7.00
N LEU A 21 -7.16 -4.25 -7.66
CA LEU A 21 -5.84 -3.70 -7.92
C LEU A 21 -5.45 -2.69 -6.83
N HIS A 22 -4.56 -3.08 -5.94
CA HIS A 22 -4.06 -2.24 -4.87
C HIS A 22 -2.81 -1.49 -5.31
N SER A 23 -2.85 -0.16 -5.26
CA SER A 23 -1.74 0.70 -5.71
C SER A 23 -1.36 0.43 -7.18
N PRO A 24 -2.26 0.63 -8.15
CA PRO A 24 -1.98 0.35 -9.55
C PRO A 24 -0.72 1.03 -10.05
N ILE A 25 0.07 0.31 -10.84
CA ILE A 25 1.21 0.84 -11.60
C ILE A 25 0.71 1.40 -12.94
N ARG A 26 1.62 1.98 -13.74
CA ARG A 26 1.28 2.48 -15.07
C ARG A 26 0.51 1.43 -15.86
N HIS A 27 -0.60 1.85 -16.47
CA HIS A 27 -1.39 0.99 -17.34
C HIS A 27 -0.54 0.50 -18.54
N ASP A 28 -0.74 -0.76 -18.90
CA ASP A 28 -0.20 -1.41 -20.09
C ASP A 28 -1.20 -2.46 -20.56
N ASP A 29 -1.47 -2.50 -21.87
CA ASP A 29 -2.47 -3.41 -22.43
C ASP A 29 -2.13 -4.90 -22.27
N ARG A 30 -0.83 -5.25 -22.27
CA ARG A 30 -0.42 -6.66 -22.03
C ARG A 30 -0.71 -7.04 -20.60
N LEU A 31 -0.38 -6.13 -19.66
CA LEU A 31 -0.68 -6.31 -18.24
C LEU A 31 -2.19 -6.43 -18.03
N ARG A 32 -3.00 -5.53 -18.57
CA ARG A 32 -4.46 -5.57 -18.47
C ARG A 32 -5.01 -6.91 -18.97
N ARG A 33 -4.65 -7.33 -20.20
CA ARG A 33 -5.08 -8.64 -20.74
C ARG A 33 -4.60 -9.83 -19.91
N ALA A 34 -3.43 -9.73 -19.27
CA ALA A 34 -2.95 -10.78 -18.39
C ALA A 34 -3.79 -10.88 -17.12
N LEU A 35 -4.19 -9.74 -16.55
CA LEU A 35 -5.08 -9.69 -15.40
C LEU A 35 -6.48 -10.18 -15.72
N GLU A 36 -7.06 -9.77 -16.85
CA GLU A 36 -8.40 -10.19 -17.30
C GLU A 36 -8.53 -11.70 -17.49
N ARG A 37 -7.42 -12.42 -17.73
CA ARG A 37 -7.41 -13.90 -17.73
C ARG A 37 -7.52 -14.51 -16.32
N LEU A 38 -7.20 -13.73 -15.28
CA LEU A 38 -7.31 -14.16 -13.89
C LEU A 38 -8.67 -13.85 -13.27
N GLY A 39 -9.36 -12.82 -13.80
CA GLY A 39 -10.67 -12.37 -13.32
C GLY A 39 -10.99 -10.98 -13.86
N ARG A 40 -12.20 -10.50 -13.59
CA ARG A 40 -12.63 -9.16 -14.00
C ARG A 40 -12.02 -8.09 -13.08
N ILE A 41 -11.38 -7.08 -13.66
CA ILE A 41 -10.88 -5.92 -12.89
C ILE A 41 -12.10 -5.11 -12.42
N ARG A 42 -12.43 -5.21 -11.12
CA ARG A 42 -13.62 -4.60 -10.54
C ARG A 42 -13.29 -3.48 -9.54
N HIS A 43 -12.14 -3.54 -8.89
CA HIS A 43 -11.79 -2.60 -7.84
C HIS A 43 -10.39 -2.01 -8.08
N LEU A 44 -10.31 -0.68 -8.05
CA LEU A 44 -9.08 0.10 -8.13
C LEU A 44 -8.87 0.80 -6.78
N VAL A 45 -7.73 0.60 -6.15
CA VAL A 45 -7.49 1.12 -4.79
C VAL A 45 -6.32 2.09 -4.76
N ALA A 46 -6.59 3.31 -4.29
CA ALA A 46 -5.61 4.31 -3.90
C ALA A 46 -5.40 4.26 -2.37
N PRO A 47 -4.44 3.46 -1.86
CA PRO A 47 -4.33 3.18 -0.43
C PRO A 47 -3.72 4.33 0.38
N ASN A 48 -3.13 5.33 -0.26
CA ASN A 48 -2.60 6.53 0.39
C ASN A 48 -2.50 7.71 -0.58
N SER A 49 -1.97 8.83 -0.10
CA SER A 49 -1.88 10.10 -0.84
C SER A 49 -0.82 10.13 -1.96
N ALA A 50 0.01 9.11 -2.12
CA ALA A 50 1.01 8.99 -3.17
C ALA A 50 0.65 7.95 -4.24
N HIS A 51 -0.08 6.90 -3.86
CA HIS A 51 -0.36 5.75 -4.70
C HIS A 51 -1.71 5.83 -5.43
N TRP A 52 -1.92 6.92 -6.18
CA TRP A 52 -3.13 7.16 -6.98
C TRP A 52 -2.83 7.60 -8.42
N MET A 53 -1.59 8.01 -8.72
CA MET A 53 -1.23 8.72 -9.96
C MET A 53 -1.53 7.94 -11.24
N PHE A 54 -1.57 6.62 -11.20
CA PHE A 54 -1.86 5.79 -12.35
C PHE A 54 -3.33 5.35 -12.44
N LEU A 55 -4.16 5.70 -11.47
CA LEU A 55 -5.59 5.34 -11.46
C LEU A 55 -6.37 5.95 -12.63
N PRO A 56 -6.15 7.22 -13.03
CA PRO A 56 -6.88 7.79 -14.17
C PRO A 56 -6.74 6.96 -15.45
N ASP A 57 -5.54 6.46 -15.74
CA ASP A 57 -5.31 5.59 -16.91
C ASP A 57 -6.09 4.27 -16.81
N TRP A 58 -6.09 3.65 -15.62
CA TRP A 58 -6.86 2.42 -15.39
C TRP A 58 -8.36 2.66 -15.51
N GLN A 59 -8.87 3.80 -15.03
CA GLN A 59 -10.30 4.16 -15.16
C GLN A 59 -10.75 4.32 -16.61
N GLN A 60 -9.88 4.84 -17.49
CA GLN A 60 -10.19 4.95 -18.92
C GLN A 60 -10.33 3.58 -19.58
N HIS A 61 -9.53 2.59 -19.16
CA HIS A 61 -9.52 1.26 -19.76
C HIS A 61 -10.41 0.24 -19.04
N CYS A 62 -10.84 0.55 -17.82
CA CYS A 62 -11.75 -0.24 -16.99
C CYS A 62 -12.84 0.67 -16.40
N PRO A 63 -13.74 1.23 -17.24
CA PRO A 63 -14.70 2.25 -16.82
C PRO A 63 -15.69 1.76 -15.77
N ASP A 64 -16.00 0.46 -15.76
CA ASP A 64 -16.90 -0.18 -14.80
C ASP A 64 -16.25 -0.53 -13.46
N ALA A 65 -14.92 -0.36 -13.33
CA ALA A 65 -14.23 -0.61 -12.09
C ALA A 65 -14.51 0.50 -11.08
N LEU A 66 -14.81 0.12 -9.85
CA LEU A 66 -15.03 1.05 -8.72
C LEU A 66 -13.69 1.48 -8.13
N THR A 67 -13.56 2.78 -7.88
CA THR A 67 -12.35 3.36 -7.29
C THR A 67 -12.56 3.64 -5.81
N TRP A 68 -11.67 3.09 -5.00
CA TRP A 68 -11.62 3.22 -3.55
C TRP A 68 -10.39 4.04 -3.16
N ALA A 69 -10.57 5.05 -2.33
CA ALA A 69 -9.50 5.96 -1.96
C ALA A 69 -9.29 6.05 -0.44
N ALA A 70 -8.05 6.18 -0.02
CA ALA A 70 -7.74 6.49 1.37
C ALA A 70 -8.45 7.77 1.83
N PRO A 71 -8.82 7.88 3.12
CA PRO A 71 -9.52 9.05 3.65
C PRO A 71 -8.82 10.36 3.31
N GLY A 72 -9.60 11.34 2.84
CA GLY A 72 -9.11 12.68 2.49
C GLY A 72 -8.37 12.77 1.15
N LEU A 73 -8.26 11.69 0.38
CA LEU A 73 -7.57 11.72 -0.91
C LEU A 73 -8.32 12.58 -1.93
N ARG A 74 -9.65 12.44 -2.02
CA ARG A 74 -10.48 13.17 -3.00
C ARG A 74 -10.44 14.69 -2.82
N GLU A 75 -10.15 15.18 -1.61
CA GLU A 75 -10.07 16.61 -1.30
C GLU A 75 -8.76 17.25 -1.75
N ARG A 76 -7.74 16.44 -2.04
CA ARG A 76 -6.41 16.93 -2.41
C ARG A 76 -6.44 17.62 -3.78
N ARG A 77 -5.86 18.83 -3.84
CA ARG A 77 -5.81 19.62 -5.09
C ARG A 77 -5.26 18.85 -6.31
N PRO A 78 -4.14 18.08 -6.20
CA PRO A 78 -3.64 17.32 -7.35
C PRO A 78 -4.64 16.26 -7.85
N VAL A 79 -5.38 15.62 -6.94
CA VAL A 79 -6.38 14.60 -7.27
C VAL A 79 -7.57 15.22 -7.99
N LYS A 80 -8.07 16.36 -7.47
CA LYS A 80 -9.13 17.14 -8.13
C LYS A 80 -8.71 17.60 -9.53
N LYS A 81 -7.47 18.07 -9.67
CA LYS A 81 -6.92 18.54 -10.96
C LYS A 81 -6.78 17.39 -11.98
N ALA A 82 -6.51 16.19 -11.51
CA ALA A 82 -6.39 14.99 -12.36
C ALA A 82 -7.75 14.39 -12.74
N SER A 83 -8.87 14.97 -12.25
CA SER A 83 -10.23 14.46 -12.49
C SER A 83 -10.40 12.98 -12.13
N LEU A 84 -9.67 12.50 -11.12
CA LEU A 84 -9.80 11.13 -10.63
C LEU A 84 -11.21 10.91 -10.08
N ARG A 85 -11.95 9.95 -10.66
CA ARG A 85 -13.21 9.49 -10.10
C ARG A 85 -12.93 8.68 -8.84
N VAL A 86 -13.49 9.08 -7.72
CA VAL A 86 -13.45 8.34 -6.46
C VAL A 86 -14.88 7.96 -6.11
N ASP A 87 -15.21 6.68 -6.27
CA ASP A 87 -16.56 6.18 -6.00
C ASP A 87 -16.79 6.04 -4.50
N HIS A 88 -15.78 5.54 -3.77
CA HIS A 88 -15.88 5.30 -2.33
C HIS A 88 -14.62 5.74 -1.58
N ASP A 89 -14.80 6.22 -0.37
CA ASP A 89 -13.70 6.40 0.60
C ASP A 89 -13.55 5.11 1.42
N LEU A 90 -12.30 4.68 1.59
CA LEU A 90 -11.96 3.60 2.51
C LEU A 90 -12.17 4.08 3.95
N GLY A 91 -13.02 3.40 4.69
CA GLY A 91 -13.38 3.73 6.07
C GLY A 91 -12.75 2.79 7.10
N ALA A 92 -13.44 2.61 8.22
CA ALA A 92 -13.04 1.65 9.26
C ALA A 92 -13.33 0.19 8.84
N ALA A 93 -14.27 -0.03 7.93
CA ALA A 93 -14.63 -1.33 7.37
C ALA A 93 -14.08 -1.46 5.93
N PRO A 94 -13.72 -2.68 5.49
CA PRO A 94 -13.32 -2.92 4.12
C PRO A 94 -14.46 -2.64 3.14
N PRO A 95 -14.16 -2.55 1.82
CA PRO A 95 -15.18 -2.46 0.79
C PRO A 95 -16.25 -3.55 0.96
N ALA A 96 -17.54 -3.24 0.72
CA ALA A 96 -18.65 -4.19 0.90
C ALA A 96 -18.42 -5.50 0.10
N ALA A 97 -17.85 -5.40 -1.10
CA ALA A 97 -17.31 -6.54 -1.83
C ALA A 97 -16.01 -6.98 -1.15
N GLY A 98 -15.95 -8.20 -0.60
CA GLY A 98 -14.76 -8.74 0.08
C GLY A 98 -14.70 -8.45 1.58
N THR A 99 -15.78 -8.03 2.24
CA THR A 99 -15.80 -7.80 3.70
C THR A 99 -15.43 -9.02 4.53
N GLU A 100 -15.71 -10.22 4.04
CA GLU A 100 -15.35 -11.47 4.73
C GLU A 100 -13.92 -11.92 4.45
N GLU A 101 -13.36 -11.53 3.30
CA GLU A 101 -12.05 -11.97 2.82
C GLU A 101 -10.92 -11.02 3.22
N ILE A 102 -11.23 -9.71 3.34
CA ILE A 102 -10.25 -8.65 3.56
C ILE A 102 -10.55 -7.94 4.87
N GLU A 103 -9.59 -7.95 5.77
CA GLU A 103 -9.56 -6.98 6.87
C GLU A 103 -8.79 -5.74 6.45
N GLN A 104 -9.15 -4.59 7.03
CA GLN A 104 -8.37 -3.38 6.79
C GLN A 104 -8.07 -2.62 8.08
N ALA A 105 -6.98 -1.86 8.04
CA ALA A 105 -6.61 -0.93 9.09
C ALA A 105 -6.08 0.36 8.48
N ILE A 106 -6.43 1.49 9.09
CA ILE A 106 -5.94 2.80 8.68
C ILE A 106 -4.81 3.20 9.60
N VAL A 107 -3.63 3.45 9.04
CA VAL A 107 -2.50 4.06 9.73
C VAL A 107 -2.52 5.56 9.46
N PRO A 108 -2.99 6.39 10.40
CA PRO A 108 -3.12 7.82 10.18
C PRO A 108 -1.79 8.55 10.42
N GLY A 109 -1.68 9.72 9.79
CA GLY A 109 -0.58 10.66 10.01
C GLY A 109 -1.06 12.11 10.03
N GLY A 110 -0.14 13.04 10.19
CA GLY A 110 -0.38 14.46 10.07
C GLY A 110 -0.69 14.88 8.63
N PHE A 111 -1.17 16.12 8.46
CA PHE A 111 -1.38 16.76 7.15
C PHE A 111 -2.33 15.97 6.21
N GLY A 112 -3.30 15.30 6.80
CA GLY A 112 -4.26 14.48 6.03
C GLY A 112 -3.66 13.21 5.41
N PHE A 113 -2.51 12.76 5.87
CA PHE A 113 -1.96 11.47 5.47
C PHE A 113 -2.72 10.33 6.15
N ALA A 114 -3.04 9.33 5.36
CA ALA A 114 -3.48 8.02 5.82
C ALA A 114 -2.95 6.96 4.86
N GLU A 115 -2.50 5.82 5.38
CA GLU A 115 -2.26 4.62 4.60
C GLU A 115 -3.25 3.54 5.05
N VAL A 116 -3.95 2.94 4.09
CA VAL A 116 -4.89 1.85 4.34
C VAL A 116 -4.21 0.53 4.02
N ALA A 117 -4.01 -0.27 5.04
CA ALA A 117 -3.47 -1.62 4.95
C ALA A 117 -4.59 -2.63 4.76
N PHE A 118 -4.40 -3.62 3.90
CA PHE A 118 -5.31 -4.74 3.68
C PHE A 118 -4.70 -6.05 4.15
N PHE A 119 -5.49 -6.86 4.82
CA PHE A 119 -5.10 -8.22 5.18
C PHE A 119 -6.06 -9.22 4.53
N HIS A 120 -5.56 -9.95 3.55
CA HIS A 120 -6.30 -11.01 2.87
C HIS A 120 -6.24 -12.28 3.71
N ARG A 121 -7.39 -12.69 4.26
CA ARG A 121 -7.49 -13.76 5.27
C ARG A 121 -7.07 -15.12 4.73
N ALA A 122 -7.58 -15.54 3.58
CA ALA A 122 -7.34 -16.86 3.02
C ALA A 122 -5.84 -17.12 2.76
N SER A 123 -5.09 -16.13 2.26
CA SER A 123 -3.65 -16.25 2.02
C SER A 123 -2.79 -15.73 3.16
N ARG A 124 -3.39 -15.21 4.26
CA ARG A 124 -2.71 -14.58 5.38
C ARG A 124 -1.68 -13.53 4.93
N THR A 125 -2.04 -12.76 3.90
CA THR A 125 -1.16 -11.77 3.29
C THR A 125 -1.56 -10.35 3.70
N LEU A 126 -0.62 -9.64 4.30
CA LEU A 126 -0.75 -8.21 4.58
C LEU A 126 -0.23 -7.40 3.38
N VAL A 127 -1.03 -6.45 2.91
CA VAL A 127 -0.69 -5.56 1.79
C VAL A 127 -0.58 -4.14 2.30
N LEU A 128 0.59 -3.55 2.06
CA LEU A 128 0.98 -2.19 2.45
C LEU A 128 1.48 -1.41 1.23
N THR A 129 1.82 -0.15 1.43
CA THR A 129 2.52 0.67 0.43
C THR A 129 3.81 1.28 0.98
N ASP A 130 3.73 2.41 1.67
CA ASP A 130 4.88 3.22 2.09
C ASP A 130 5.25 3.05 3.57
N LEU A 131 4.40 2.37 4.34
CA LEU A 131 4.67 2.10 5.75
C LEU A 131 5.93 1.23 5.93
N VAL A 132 6.29 0.46 4.90
CA VAL A 132 7.53 -0.30 4.81
C VAL A 132 8.15 -0.13 3.43
N LEU A 133 9.38 0.37 3.39
CA LEU A 133 10.27 0.29 2.23
C LEU A 133 11.40 -0.67 2.56
N ASN A 134 11.64 -1.67 1.72
CA ASN A 134 12.67 -2.69 1.95
C ASN A 134 13.55 -2.82 0.70
N LEU A 135 14.23 -1.71 0.36
CA LEU A 135 14.99 -1.55 -0.86
C LEU A 135 16.22 -2.45 -0.88
N GLU A 136 16.43 -3.15 -1.97
CA GLU A 136 17.61 -3.99 -2.18
C GLU A 136 18.81 -3.11 -2.56
N PRO A 137 19.85 -3.01 -1.74
CA PRO A 137 20.98 -2.10 -2.01
C PRO A 137 21.65 -2.32 -3.36
N ALA A 138 21.68 -3.57 -3.85
CA ALA A 138 22.24 -3.91 -5.14
C ALA A 138 21.50 -3.26 -6.33
N LYS A 139 20.20 -2.99 -6.16
CA LYS A 139 19.34 -2.38 -7.19
C LYS A 139 19.32 -0.84 -7.11
N LEU A 140 19.94 -0.25 -6.10
CA LEU A 140 20.03 1.20 -5.95
C LEU A 140 21.25 1.76 -6.65
N PRO A 141 21.19 3.00 -7.20
CA PRO A 141 22.37 3.71 -7.65
C PRO A 141 23.42 3.78 -6.54
N PRO A 142 24.73 3.61 -6.85
CA PRO A 142 25.78 3.55 -5.83
C PRO A 142 25.75 4.74 -4.84
N LEU A 143 25.51 5.94 -5.35
CA LEU A 143 25.44 7.17 -4.54
C LEU A 143 24.22 7.24 -3.59
N ALA A 144 23.15 6.53 -3.89
CA ALA A 144 21.95 6.48 -3.05
C ALA A 144 22.04 5.44 -1.92
N ARG A 145 22.91 4.44 -2.04
CA ARG A 145 23.03 3.32 -1.08
C ARG A 145 23.34 3.75 0.35
N PRO A 146 24.32 4.65 0.61
CA PRO A 146 24.62 5.10 1.97
C PRO A 146 23.44 5.78 2.63
N LEU A 147 22.76 6.68 1.91
CA LEU A 147 21.60 7.40 2.41
C LEU A 147 20.44 6.43 2.70
N ALA A 148 20.14 5.51 1.81
CA ALA A 148 19.08 4.53 2.00
C ALA A 148 19.34 3.64 3.23
N ARG A 149 20.60 3.24 3.46
CA ARG A 149 21.00 2.50 4.68
C ARG A 149 20.82 3.35 5.94
N LEU A 150 21.34 4.58 5.92
CA LEU A 150 21.25 5.50 7.07
C LEU A 150 19.79 5.79 7.46
N THR A 151 18.90 5.91 6.48
CA THR A 151 17.46 6.16 6.71
C THR A 151 16.69 4.90 7.11
N GLY A 152 17.33 3.72 7.04
CA GLY A 152 16.73 2.44 7.41
C GLY A 152 15.66 1.94 6.43
N THR A 153 15.75 2.33 5.15
CA THR A 153 14.80 1.91 4.10
C THR A 153 15.29 0.70 3.29
N THR A 154 16.39 0.06 3.73
CA THR A 154 16.99 -1.06 3.01
C THR A 154 16.72 -2.42 3.64
N ALA A 155 16.70 -3.46 2.81
CA ALA A 155 16.63 -4.84 3.24
C ALA A 155 17.80 -5.19 4.22
N PRO A 156 17.57 -6.15 5.18
CA PRO A 156 16.38 -7.02 5.29
C PRO A 156 15.22 -6.42 6.10
N ASP A 157 15.45 -5.46 6.99
CA ASP A 157 14.47 -4.93 7.94
C ASP A 157 14.17 -3.44 7.65
N GLY A 158 13.82 -3.17 6.39
CA GLY A 158 13.47 -1.84 5.94
C GLY A 158 12.22 -1.30 6.65
N ARG A 159 12.12 0.03 6.75
CA ARG A 159 11.03 0.75 7.43
C ARG A 159 10.60 1.95 6.63
N ALA A 160 9.54 2.64 7.08
CA ALA A 160 9.08 3.87 6.46
C ALA A 160 10.21 4.92 6.35
N PRO A 161 10.24 5.72 5.28
CA PRO A 161 11.20 6.83 5.15
C PRO A 161 11.10 7.81 6.33
N VAL A 162 12.20 8.49 6.64
CA VAL A 162 12.29 9.42 7.80
C VAL A 162 11.18 10.46 7.79
N TYR A 163 10.92 11.09 6.63
CA TYR A 163 9.86 12.08 6.49
C TYR A 163 8.48 11.50 6.81
N LEU A 164 8.22 10.27 6.36
CA LEU A 164 6.93 9.63 6.59
C LEU A 164 6.77 9.21 8.05
N ARG A 165 7.85 8.74 8.69
CA ARG A 165 7.85 8.49 10.15
C ARG A 165 7.52 9.77 10.94
N TRP A 166 8.05 10.91 10.50
CA TRP A 166 7.72 12.20 11.11
C TRP A 166 6.25 12.57 10.90
N VAL A 167 5.70 12.39 9.69
CA VAL A 167 4.29 12.64 9.39
C VAL A 167 3.39 11.73 10.22
N ILE A 168 3.66 10.42 10.27
CA ILE A 168 2.89 9.45 11.06
C ILE A 168 3.00 9.75 12.55
N GLY A 169 4.17 10.18 13.00
CA GLY A 169 4.43 10.57 14.40
C GLY A 169 3.54 11.69 14.93
N ARG A 170 2.94 12.52 14.03
CA ARG A 170 1.95 13.54 14.42
C ARG A 170 0.64 12.96 14.97
N LYS A 171 0.35 11.69 14.66
CA LYS A 171 -0.79 10.93 15.20
C LYS A 171 -0.32 9.62 15.84
N ARG A 172 0.81 9.68 16.55
CA ARG A 172 1.54 8.51 17.04
C ARG A 172 0.67 7.49 17.77
N GLU A 173 -0.19 7.94 18.67
CA GLU A 173 -1.03 7.03 19.46
C GLU A 173 -1.99 6.21 18.58
N GLN A 174 -2.69 6.87 17.67
CA GLN A 174 -3.61 6.20 16.74
C GLN A 174 -2.85 5.28 15.78
N ALA A 175 -1.71 5.75 15.24
CA ALA A 175 -0.88 4.98 14.34
C ALA A 175 -0.24 3.76 15.04
N SER A 176 0.14 3.89 16.31
CA SER A 176 0.66 2.80 17.15
C SER A 176 -0.39 1.70 17.36
N ARG A 177 -1.64 2.08 17.66
CA ARG A 177 -2.75 1.11 17.75
C ARG A 177 -2.99 0.38 16.42
N ALA A 178 -2.95 1.12 15.31
CA ALA A 178 -3.06 0.51 13.99
C ALA A 178 -1.90 -0.46 13.72
N ALA A 179 -0.65 -0.05 13.98
CA ALA A 179 0.53 -0.91 13.80
C ALA A 179 0.46 -2.19 14.66
N ALA A 180 0.00 -2.08 15.91
CA ALA A 180 -0.21 -3.24 16.78
C ALA A 180 -1.25 -4.21 16.18
N ARG A 181 -2.33 -3.68 15.57
CA ARG A 181 -3.32 -4.50 14.86
C ARG A 181 -2.72 -5.21 13.65
N LEU A 182 -1.89 -4.52 12.84
CA LEU A 182 -1.21 -5.14 11.69
C LEU A 182 -0.34 -6.33 12.13
N VAL A 183 0.39 -6.18 13.23
CA VAL A 183 1.23 -7.24 13.80
C VAL A 183 0.38 -8.37 14.38
N ALA A 184 -0.76 -8.04 15.03
CA ALA A 184 -1.67 -9.03 15.61
C ALA A 184 -2.33 -9.95 14.57
N TRP A 185 -2.47 -9.51 13.31
CA TRP A 185 -2.92 -10.39 12.22
C TRP A 185 -1.96 -11.54 11.92
N ASN A 186 -0.73 -11.46 12.42
CA ASN A 186 0.30 -12.49 12.28
C ASN A 186 0.43 -12.99 10.82
N PRO A 187 0.79 -12.10 9.87
CA PRO A 187 0.80 -12.43 8.46
C PRO A 187 1.90 -13.43 8.10
N GLU A 188 1.60 -14.34 7.17
CA GLU A 188 2.58 -15.25 6.57
C GLU A 188 3.35 -14.59 5.43
N ARG A 189 2.79 -13.52 4.84
CA ARG A 189 3.41 -12.70 3.81
C ARG A 189 3.08 -11.24 4.05
N VAL A 190 4.05 -10.36 3.79
CA VAL A 190 3.82 -8.90 3.79
C VAL A 190 4.31 -8.34 2.48
N ILE A 191 3.38 -7.89 1.63
CA ILE A 191 3.66 -7.29 0.33
C ILE A 191 3.52 -5.77 0.47
N PHE A 192 4.49 -5.03 -0.06
CA PHE A 192 4.44 -3.56 -0.08
C PHE A 192 4.97 -3.03 -1.41
N ALA A 193 4.72 -1.75 -1.69
CA ALA A 193 4.97 -1.17 -2.99
C ALA A 193 6.45 -1.10 -3.39
N HIS A 194 7.38 -1.02 -2.42
CA HIS A 194 8.77 -0.69 -2.69
C HIS A 194 9.78 -1.69 -2.10
N GLY A 195 10.50 -2.40 -2.98
CA GLY A 195 11.57 -3.30 -2.60
C GLY A 195 11.13 -4.76 -2.38
N ARG A 196 11.94 -5.52 -1.62
CA ARG A 196 11.73 -6.95 -1.41
C ARG A 196 10.70 -7.19 -0.31
N TRP A 197 9.58 -7.81 -0.64
CA TRP A 197 8.52 -8.20 0.28
C TRP A 197 8.97 -9.27 1.28
N PHE A 198 8.22 -9.45 2.37
CA PHE A 198 8.53 -10.45 3.39
C PHE A 198 7.75 -11.74 3.09
N GLU A 199 8.48 -12.82 2.81
CA GLU A 199 7.95 -14.16 2.52
C GLU A 199 8.45 -15.25 3.48
N ARG A 200 9.42 -14.90 4.33
CA ARG A 200 9.97 -15.75 5.38
C ARG A 200 9.99 -14.95 6.67
N ASP A 201 9.56 -15.55 7.78
CA ASP A 201 9.44 -14.83 9.07
C ASP A 201 8.72 -13.49 8.91
N ALA A 202 7.64 -13.46 8.11
CA ALA A 202 7.02 -12.22 7.68
C ALA A 202 6.46 -11.41 8.87
N ALA A 203 5.86 -12.09 9.85
CA ALA A 203 5.37 -11.44 11.07
C ALA A 203 6.51 -10.86 11.93
N GLY A 204 7.62 -11.58 12.06
CA GLY A 204 8.82 -11.09 12.75
C GLY A 204 9.45 -9.90 12.04
N ALA A 205 9.61 -9.99 10.71
CA ALA A 205 10.13 -8.90 9.89
C ALA A 205 9.22 -7.66 9.95
N LEU A 206 7.90 -7.83 9.90
CA LEU A 206 6.94 -6.75 10.08
C LEU A 206 7.10 -6.06 11.44
N ARG A 207 7.21 -6.85 12.51
CA ARG A 207 7.42 -6.32 13.87
C ARG A 207 8.72 -5.50 13.96
N ARG A 208 9.83 -5.97 13.38
CA ARG A 208 11.09 -5.22 13.35
C ARG A 208 10.95 -3.93 12.53
N SER A 209 10.31 -3.99 11.37
CA SER A 209 10.07 -2.82 10.51
C SER A 209 9.19 -1.76 11.17
N LEU A 210 8.23 -2.17 11.99
CA LEU A 210 7.30 -1.28 12.70
C LEU A 210 7.73 -0.96 14.13
N ALA A 211 8.87 -1.47 14.63
CA ALA A 211 9.33 -1.28 16.02
C ALA A 211 9.36 0.20 16.45
N TRP A 212 9.64 1.13 15.53
CA TRP A 212 9.64 2.57 15.80
C TRP A 212 8.25 3.13 16.14
N LEU A 213 7.19 2.40 15.84
CA LEU A 213 5.78 2.80 15.98
C LEU A 213 5.05 1.97 17.04
N LEU A 214 5.48 0.76 17.28
CA LEU A 214 4.87 -0.13 18.29
C LEU A 214 5.02 0.43 19.70
N PRO A 215 4.09 0.11 20.64
CA PRO A 215 4.29 0.40 22.05
C PRO A 215 5.51 -0.39 22.56
N GLY A 216 6.26 0.25 23.44
CA GLY A 216 7.39 -0.38 24.16
C GLY A 216 6.91 -1.44 25.13
#